data_e6c8d4ad0657ce65414046ecc04a84f2
#
_entry.id   e6c8d4ad0657ce65414046ecc04a84f2
#
_cell.length_a   1.000
_cell.length_b   1.000
_cell.length_c   1.000
_cell.angle_alpha   90.00
_cell.angle_beta   90.00
_cell.angle_gamma   90.00
#
_symmetry.space_group_name_H-M   'P 1'
#
loop_
_entity.id
_entity.type
_entity.pdbx_description
1 polymer ?
#
loop_
_entity_poly.entity_id
_entity_poly.type
_entity_poly.pdbx_seq_one_letter_code
_entity_poly.pdbx_strand_id
1 'polypeptide(L)'
;MASYYNSETILCLNGEYVKASEAKTDFYSQSLHYGYSVFEGIRAYKTTDGTTKIFKAVAHFNRLKNSAEAMNMPYHWKTEELIAYTYETLRINNLQDAYIRPVVYAPANMSFTCNEVSYIVIQAWEMGLFLGDKLIGVMTSSFQRPNPKGFKIQAKAAGHYVNSILASQEAKSNGYDEALLTDMNDYVAEGPGANMFFEKDGKLFTPPLGNILPGITRETVFEICRDLNIEVEEKLFTTDELKQADAAFYCGTAAEIIGWKSLDEVIFPLNWNHSKSKLVQDAYKALTAEAIRKAEPVLD
;
A
#
# COMPACT_ATOMS: atom_id res chain seq x y z
N MET A 1 -13.30 -13.34 13.26
CA MET A 1 -13.07 -12.40 12.14
C MET A 1 -12.92 -11.01 12.73
N ALA A 2 -11.96 -10.23 12.24
CA ALA A 2 -11.86 -8.83 12.65
C ALA A 2 -13.12 -8.09 12.17
N SER A 3 -13.76 -7.34 13.04
CA SER A 3 -14.86 -6.45 12.68
C SER A 3 -14.26 -5.12 12.23
N TYR A 4 -14.42 -4.75 10.98
CA TYR A 4 -13.92 -3.47 10.42
C TYR A 4 -14.85 -2.31 10.76
N TYR A 5 -16.06 -2.57 11.21
CA TYR A 5 -17.06 -1.58 11.59
C TYR A 5 -18.07 -2.13 12.60
N ASN A 6 -18.75 -1.23 13.27
CA ASN A 6 -19.86 -1.51 14.19
C ASN A 6 -21.10 -0.65 13.81
N SER A 7 -22.16 -0.70 14.62
CA SER A 7 -23.39 0.06 14.37
C SER A 7 -23.22 1.58 14.31
N GLU A 8 -22.17 2.10 14.92
CA GLU A 8 -21.91 3.55 15.04
C GLU A 8 -20.87 4.05 14.03
N THR A 9 -20.20 3.13 13.30
CA THR A 9 -19.16 3.51 12.33
C THR A 9 -19.74 4.35 11.21
N ILE A 10 -19.12 5.50 10.98
CA ILE A 10 -19.46 6.45 9.91
C ILE A 10 -18.41 6.34 8.80
N LEU A 11 -18.85 6.34 7.56
CA LEU A 11 -18.00 6.49 6.38
C LEU A 11 -18.41 7.73 5.58
N CYS A 12 -17.50 8.25 4.77
CA CYS A 12 -17.81 9.33 3.83
C CYS A 12 -18.14 8.71 2.46
N LEU A 13 -19.37 8.93 1.99
CA LEU A 13 -19.87 8.47 0.68
C LEU A 13 -20.18 9.69 -0.18
N ASN A 14 -19.37 9.95 -1.22
CA ASN A 14 -19.50 11.10 -2.12
C ASN A 14 -19.56 12.48 -1.40
N GLY A 15 -18.86 12.60 -0.27
CA GLY A 15 -18.84 13.83 0.55
C GLY A 15 -19.91 13.86 1.66
N GLU A 16 -20.80 12.89 1.73
CA GLU A 16 -21.81 12.76 2.79
C GLU A 16 -21.36 11.72 3.84
N TYR A 17 -21.63 12.02 5.12
CA TYR A 17 -21.30 11.12 6.23
C TYR A 17 -22.50 10.25 6.57
N VAL A 18 -22.36 8.95 6.34
CA VAL A 18 -23.45 7.97 6.51
C VAL A 18 -23.00 6.81 7.40
N LYS A 19 -23.93 6.17 8.09
CA LYS A 19 -23.62 4.94 8.83
C LYS A 19 -23.18 3.84 7.89
N ALA A 20 -22.13 3.11 8.24
CA ALA A 20 -21.64 2.00 7.43
C ALA A 20 -22.69 0.94 7.15
N SER A 21 -23.62 0.71 8.11
CA SER A 21 -24.76 -0.21 7.97
C SER A 21 -25.85 0.26 6.99
N GLU A 22 -25.89 1.55 6.66
CA GLU A 22 -26.86 2.17 5.76
C GLU A 22 -26.29 2.45 4.36
N ALA A 23 -24.94 2.40 4.23
CA ALA A 23 -24.27 2.58 2.95
C ALA A 23 -24.62 1.45 1.97
N LYS A 24 -24.98 1.82 0.75
CA LYS A 24 -25.42 0.87 -0.28
C LYS A 24 -24.61 1.07 -1.57
N THR A 25 -24.41 -0.03 -2.30
CA THR A 25 -23.91 -0.02 -3.66
C THR A 25 -24.82 -0.89 -4.53
N ASP A 26 -24.78 -0.65 -5.83
CA ASP A 26 -25.55 -1.44 -6.79
C ASP A 26 -24.85 -2.77 -7.08
N PHE A 27 -25.59 -3.88 -7.01
CA PHE A 27 -25.06 -5.20 -7.35
C PHE A 27 -24.71 -5.36 -8.83
N TYR A 28 -25.25 -4.54 -9.73
CA TYR A 28 -24.91 -4.52 -11.14
C TYR A 28 -23.70 -3.61 -11.45
N SER A 29 -22.92 -3.21 -10.46
CA SER A 29 -21.71 -2.41 -10.60
C SER A 29 -20.57 -3.20 -11.26
N GLN A 30 -19.90 -2.59 -12.24
CA GLN A 30 -18.65 -3.13 -12.80
C GLN A 30 -17.57 -3.35 -11.74
N SER A 31 -17.58 -2.58 -10.67
CA SER A 31 -16.64 -2.74 -9.57
C SER A 31 -16.80 -4.08 -8.86
N LEU A 32 -18.05 -4.51 -8.66
CA LEU A 32 -18.35 -5.79 -8.03
C LEU A 32 -18.08 -6.98 -8.95
N HIS A 33 -18.53 -6.89 -10.21
CA HIS A 33 -18.41 -8.01 -11.15
C HIS A 33 -17.05 -8.17 -11.80
N TYR A 34 -16.35 -7.05 -12.07
CA TYR A 34 -15.13 -7.04 -12.88
C TYR A 34 -13.91 -6.46 -12.15
N GLY A 35 -14.08 -6.07 -10.87
CA GLY A 35 -13.00 -5.41 -10.13
C GLY A 35 -12.62 -4.03 -10.69
N TYR A 36 -13.52 -3.39 -11.46
CA TYR A 36 -13.27 -2.10 -12.08
C TYR A 36 -13.49 -0.97 -11.07
N SER A 37 -12.50 -0.80 -10.21
CA SER A 37 -12.38 0.24 -9.20
C SER A 37 -10.92 0.50 -8.89
N VAL A 38 -10.61 1.67 -8.33
CA VAL A 38 -9.28 2.00 -7.83
C VAL A 38 -9.36 2.40 -6.37
N PHE A 39 -8.29 2.17 -5.61
CA PHE A 39 -8.31 2.44 -4.19
C PHE A 39 -6.97 2.93 -3.67
N GLU A 40 -6.97 3.49 -2.47
CA GLU A 40 -5.77 3.77 -1.71
C GLU A 40 -5.75 3.03 -0.38
N GLY A 41 -4.55 2.84 0.13
CA GLY A 41 -4.30 2.49 1.51
C GLY A 41 -3.47 3.60 2.11
N ILE A 42 -4.00 4.29 3.11
CA ILE A 42 -3.37 5.43 3.76
C ILE A 42 -3.32 5.14 5.26
N ARG A 43 -2.32 5.63 5.96
CA ARG A 43 -2.28 5.57 7.43
C ARG A 43 -2.38 6.97 8.04
N ALA A 44 -3.18 7.05 9.09
CA ALA A 44 -3.12 8.11 10.06
C ALA A 44 -2.33 7.62 11.28
N TYR A 45 -1.52 8.48 11.85
CA TYR A 45 -0.72 8.23 13.03
C TYR A 45 -0.99 9.27 14.11
N LYS A 46 -1.09 8.83 15.35
CA LYS A 46 -1.03 9.71 16.50
C LYS A 46 0.40 10.20 16.65
N THR A 47 0.59 11.49 16.57
CA THR A 47 1.91 12.12 16.66
C THR A 47 2.33 12.37 18.11
N THR A 48 3.59 12.73 18.33
CA THR A 48 4.17 12.98 19.67
C THR A 48 3.52 14.14 20.40
N ASP A 49 2.89 15.09 19.71
CA ASP A 49 2.13 16.20 20.28
C ASP A 49 0.64 15.85 20.52
N GLY A 50 0.23 14.62 20.24
CA GLY A 50 -1.13 14.11 20.44
C GLY A 50 -2.11 14.42 19.31
N THR A 51 -1.68 15.08 18.24
CA THR A 51 -2.50 15.31 17.04
C THR A 51 -2.56 14.05 16.15
N THR A 52 -3.45 14.04 15.17
CA THR A 52 -3.52 12.98 14.17
C THR A 52 -2.94 13.47 12.84
N LYS A 53 -1.98 12.73 12.29
CA LYS A 53 -1.34 13.01 11.00
C LYS A 53 -1.71 11.95 9.98
N ILE A 54 -2.34 12.35 8.87
CA ILE A 54 -2.50 11.50 7.69
C ILE A 54 -1.18 11.54 6.91
N PHE A 55 -0.44 10.45 6.94
CA PHE A 55 0.91 10.40 6.35
C PHE A 55 0.87 10.46 4.83
N LYS A 56 1.61 11.40 4.22
CA LYS A 56 1.70 11.60 2.75
C LYS A 56 0.32 11.71 2.07
N ALA A 57 -0.66 12.35 2.71
CA ALA A 57 -2.05 12.46 2.25
C ALA A 57 -2.15 12.94 0.80
N VAL A 58 -1.46 14.04 0.44
CA VAL A 58 -1.45 14.61 -0.91
C VAL A 58 -0.94 13.60 -1.94
N ALA A 59 0.16 12.89 -1.65
CA ALA A 59 0.71 11.89 -2.55
C ALA A 59 -0.28 10.72 -2.79
N HIS A 60 -0.97 10.27 -1.75
CA HIS A 60 -1.96 9.21 -1.84
C HIS A 60 -3.18 9.62 -2.68
N PHE A 61 -3.76 10.78 -2.44
CA PHE A 61 -4.92 11.23 -3.22
C PHE A 61 -4.57 11.57 -4.67
N ASN A 62 -3.37 12.09 -4.92
CA ASN A 62 -2.87 12.27 -6.29
C ASN A 62 -2.67 10.91 -7.00
N ARG A 63 -2.17 9.87 -6.31
CA ARG A 63 -2.07 8.53 -6.89
C ARG A 63 -3.46 7.90 -7.10
N LEU A 64 -4.44 8.14 -6.22
CA LEU A 64 -5.82 7.71 -6.44
C LEU A 64 -6.38 8.31 -7.73
N LYS A 65 -6.19 9.63 -7.94
CA LYS A 65 -6.55 10.33 -9.18
C LYS A 65 -5.87 9.72 -10.39
N ASN A 66 -4.55 9.57 -10.35
CA ASN A 66 -3.77 9.00 -11.46
C ASN A 66 -4.21 7.56 -11.78
N SER A 67 -4.56 6.77 -10.74
CA SER A 67 -5.09 5.42 -10.91
C SER A 67 -6.45 5.42 -11.59
N ALA A 68 -7.36 6.32 -11.21
CA ALA A 68 -8.67 6.46 -11.83
C ALA A 68 -8.54 6.89 -13.31
N GLU A 69 -7.71 7.89 -13.60
CA GLU A 69 -7.43 8.36 -14.95
C GLU A 69 -6.80 7.26 -15.83
N ALA A 70 -5.83 6.50 -15.31
CA ALA A 70 -5.22 5.37 -16.02
C ALA A 70 -6.22 4.27 -16.35
N MET A 71 -7.27 4.11 -15.55
CA MET A 71 -8.37 3.16 -15.76
C MET A 71 -9.54 3.77 -16.54
N ASN A 72 -9.42 5.00 -17.07
CA ASN A 72 -10.51 5.75 -17.73
C ASN A 72 -11.77 5.89 -16.85
N MET A 73 -11.60 6.00 -15.55
CA MET A 73 -12.69 6.29 -14.62
C MET A 73 -12.84 7.81 -14.47
N PRO A 74 -14.06 8.39 -14.58
CA PRO A 74 -14.28 9.79 -14.28
C PRO A 74 -13.79 10.16 -12.87
N TYR A 75 -13.07 11.30 -12.74
CA TYR A 75 -12.55 11.76 -11.46
C TYR A 75 -12.70 13.28 -11.37
N HIS A 76 -13.49 13.74 -10.42
CA HIS A 76 -13.85 15.16 -10.29
C HIS A 76 -13.57 15.75 -8.91
N TRP A 77 -13.09 14.96 -7.96
CA TRP A 77 -12.78 15.43 -6.60
C TRP A 77 -11.44 16.16 -6.55
N LYS A 78 -11.37 17.21 -5.73
CA LYS A 78 -10.10 17.87 -5.42
C LYS A 78 -9.38 17.14 -4.29
N THR A 79 -8.06 17.12 -4.34
CA THR A 79 -7.22 16.47 -3.32
C THR A 79 -7.48 17.04 -1.94
N GLU A 80 -7.60 18.37 -1.82
CA GLU A 80 -7.82 19.08 -0.57
C GLU A 80 -9.18 18.71 0.06
N GLU A 81 -10.23 18.59 -0.75
CA GLU A 81 -11.55 18.16 -0.30
C GLU A 81 -11.51 16.73 0.26
N LEU A 82 -10.84 15.81 -0.43
CA LEU A 82 -10.72 14.43 0.04
C LEU A 82 -9.90 14.31 1.33
N ILE A 83 -8.87 15.13 1.48
CA ILE A 83 -8.10 15.21 2.74
C ILE A 83 -9.02 15.69 3.86
N ALA A 84 -9.79 16.77 3.65
CA ALA A 84 -10.73 17.30 4.64
C ALA A 84 -11.79 16.25 5.02
N TYR A 85 -12.42 15.59 4.05
CA TYR A 85 -13.36 14.50 4.30
C TYR A 85 -12.73 13.35 5.11
N THR A 86 -11.46 13.05 4.86
CA THR A 86 -10.75 11.99 5.58
C THR A 86 -10.50 12.38 7.03
N TYR A 87 -10.02 13.58 7.31
CA TYR A 87 -9.85 14.06 8.69
C TYR A 87 -11.17 14.09 9.45
N GLU A 88 -12.26 14.52 8.81
CA GLU A 88 -13.58 14.52 9.42
C GLU A 88 -14.10 13.09 9.68
N THR A 89 -13.85 12.15 8.74
CA THR A 89 -14.17 10.73 8.95
C THR A 89 -13.43 10.17 10.17
N LEU A 90 -12.15 10.48 10.33
CA LEU A 90 -11.35 10.08 11.50
C LEU A 90 -11.92 10.69 12.79
N ARG A 91 -12.24 12.00 12.77
CA ARG A 91 -12.79 12.73 13.93
C ARG A 91 -14.13 12.15 14.40
N ILE A 92 -15.06 11.91 13.49
CA ILE A 92 -16.41 11.38 13.81
C ILE A 92 -16.29 9.98 14.43
N ASN A 93 -15.35 9.15 13.94
CA ASN A 93 -15.13 7.79 14.45
C ASN A 93 -14.17 7.72 15.64
N ASN A 94 -13.66 8.86 16.16
CA ASN A 94 -12.68 8.93 17.26
C ASN A 94 -11.39 8.13 16.98
N LEU A 95 -10.90 8.14 15.73
CA LEU A 95 -9.71 7.42 15.30
C LEU A 95 -8.50 8.35 15.25
N GLN A 96 -7.41 7.97 15.94
CA GLN A 96 -6.12 8.67 15.89
C GLN A 96 -5.06 7.89 15.12
N ASP A 97 -4.94 6.58 15.40
CA ASP A 97 -4.15 5.64 14.62
C ASP A 97 -5.09 4.78 13.79
N ALA A 98 -5.05 4.92 12.47
CA ALA A 98 -6.02 4.28 11.62
C ALA A 98 -5.47 3.90 10.24
N TYR A 99 -6.06 2.88 9.66
CA TYR A 99 -5.96 2.60 8.25
C TYR A 99 -7.16 3.21 7.52
N ILE A 100 -6.89 3.92 6.43
CA ILE A 100 -7.87 4.64 5.65
C ILE A 100 -7.93 4.02 4.25
N ARG A 101 -9.14 3.73 3.78
CA ARG A 101 -9.40 3.09 2.48
C ARG A 101 -10.36 3.94 1.64
N PRO A 102 -9.84 4.92 0.88
CA PRO A 102 -10.61 5.53 -0.20
C PRO A 102 -10.75 4.55 -1.36
N VAL A 103 -11.94 4.44 -1.92
CA VAL A 103 -12.25 3.64 -3.11
C VAL A 103 -13.05 4.47 -4.09
N VAL A 104 -12.55 4.62 -5.31
CA VAL A 104 -13.33 5.14 -6.45
C VAL A 104 -13.92 3.95 -7.17
N TYR A 105 -15.23 3.91 -7.33
CA TYR A 105 -15.95 2.77 -7.88
C TYR A 105 -16.97 3.16 -8.94
N ALA A 106 -17.28 2.22 -9.81
CA ALA A 106 -18.20 2.40 -10.92
C ALA A 106 -19.66 2.20 -10.50
N PRO A 107 -20.63 2.94 -11.10
CA PRO A 107 -22.05 2.72 -10.94
C PRO A 107 -22.51 1.38 -11.57
N ALA A 108 -23.83 1.17 -11.61
CA ALA A 108 -24.45 0.07 -12.34
C ALA A 108 -24.13 0.17 -13.83
N ASN A 109 -23.45 -0.82 -14.36
CA ASN A 109 -23.13 -0.99 -15.77
C ASN A 109 -22.59 -2.40 -15.98
N MET A 110 -23.29 -3.23 -16.72
CA MET A 110 -22.86 -4.60 -17.02
C MET A 110 -22.15 -4.71 -18.39
N SER A 111 -21.91 -3.60 -19.07
CA SER A 111 -21.14 -3.56 -20.32
C SER A 111 -19.64 -3.38 -20.05
N PHE A 112 -18.84 -3.48 -21.11
CA PHE A 112 -17.39 -3.18 -21.05
C PHE A 112 -17.05 -1.77 -21.54
N THR A 113 -17.97 -0.83 -21.37
CA THR A 113 -17.79 0.57 -21.73
C THR A 113 -17.50 1.43 -20.50
N CYS A 114 -16.93 2.62 -20.71
CA CYS A 114 -16.74 3.62 -19.67
C CYS A 114 -18.09 4.10 -19.12
N ASN A 115 -18.08 4.57 -17.88
CA ASN A 115 -19.20 5.28 -17.26
C ASN A 115 -19.01 6.80 -17.42
N GLU A 116 -20.09 7.55 -17.36
CA GLU A 116 -20.06 9.02 -17.34
C GLU A 116 -19.76 9.56 -15.95
N VAL A 117 -19.98 8.75 -14.90
CA VAL A 117 -19.76 9.09 -13.49
C VAL A 117 -19.05 7.97 -12.76
N SER A 118 -18.43 8.32 -11.65
CA SER A 118 -17.91 7.41 -10.64
C SER A 118 -18.28 7.93 -9.25
N TYR A 119 -18.18 7.07 -8.27
CA TYR A 119 -18.46 7.36 -6.87
C TYR A 119 -17.21 7.16 -6.03
N ILE A 120 -17.14 7.83 -4.87
CA ILE A 120 -16.06 7.63 -3.91
C ILE A 120 -16.63 7.27 -2.54
N VAL A 121 -16.00 6.30 -1.86
CA VAL A 121 -16.22 6.03 -0.46
C VAL A 121 -14.90 6.11 0.29
N ILE A 122 -14.88 6.77 1.45
CA ILE A 122 -13.73 6.83 2.35
C ILE A 122 -14.13 6.11 3.64
N GLN A 123 -13.40 5.04 3.95
CA GLN A 123 -13.57 4.20 5.14
C GLN A 123 -12.32 4.31 6.00
N ALA A 124 -12.47 4.20 7.32
CA ALA A 124 -11.35 4.15 8.24
C ALA A 124 -11.62 3.17 9.39
N TRP A 125 -10.57 2.50 9.86
CA TRP A 125 -10.64 1.58 11.00
C TRP A 125 -9.30 1.48 11.71
N GLU A 126 -9.33 1.09 12.98
CA GLU A 126 -8.11 0.77 13.70
C GLU A 126 -7.39 -0.43 13.06
N MET A 127 -6.10 -0.29 12.83
CA MET A 127 -5.29 -1.37 12.29
C MET A 127 -3.89 -1.32 12.88
N GLY A 128 -3.46 -2.42 13.50
CA GLY A 128 -2.07 -2.65 13.89
C GLY A 128 -1.15 -2.89 12.67
N LEU A 129 0.04 -3.39 12.92
CA LEU A 129 0.99 -3.76 11.87
C LEU A 129 0.45 -4.98 11.08
N PHE A 130 0.29 -4.84 9.77
CA PHE A 130 -0.36 -5.84 8.91
C PHE A 130 0.37 -7.20 8.90
N LEU A 131 1.71 -7.18 8.88
CA LEU A 131 2.55 -8.38 8.91
C LEU A 131 3.21 -8.61 10.30
N GLY A 132 2.76 -7.88 11.33
CA GLY A 132 3.35 -7.95 12.67
C GLY A 132 4.66 -7.16 12.79
N ASP A 133 5.42 -7.44 13.86
CA ASP A 133 6.65 -6.73 14.24
C ASP A 133 7.91 -7.62 14.18
N LYS A 134 7.75 -8.90 13.84
CA LYS A 134 8.83 -9.89 13.73
C LYS A 134 9.31 -10.02 12.30
N LEU A 135 10.53 -10.50 12.12
CA LEU A 135 11.02 -10.89 10.81
C LEU A 135 10.16 -12.00 10.20
N ILE A 136 9.81 -11.86 8.93
CA ILE A 136 8.91 -12.77 8.21
C ILE A 136 9.68 -13.73 7.32
N GLY A 137 9.14 -14.95 7.17
CA GLY A 137 9.55 -15.89 6.14
C GLY A 137 8.78 -15.61 4.85
N VAL A 138 9.51 -15.42 3.74
CA VAL A 138 8.93 -15.10 2.43
C VAL A 138 9.14 -16.26 1.48
N MET A 139 8.13 -16.58 0.67
CA MET A 139 8.15 -17.62 -0.35
C MET A 139 8.12 -17.00 -1.74
N THR A 140 8.96 -17.47 -2.64
CA THR A 140 8.81 -17.19 -4.07
C THR A 140 7.53 -17.85 -4.59
N SER A 141 6.56 -17.05 -5.00
CA SER A 141 5.26 -17.53 -5.48
C SER A 141 5.37 -18.14 -6.88
N SER A 142 4.51 -19.12 -7.17
CA SER A 142 4.27 -19.60 -8.54
C SER A 142 3.50 -18.60 -9.40
N PHE A 143 2.84 -17.62 -8.77
CA PHE A 143 2.16 -16.52 -9.46
C PHE A 143 3.12 -15.38 -9.77
N GLN A 144 3.00 -14.81 -10.96
CA GLN A 144 3.76 -13.65 -11.39
C GLN A 144 2.91 -12.39 -11.35
N ARG A 145 3.54 -11.21 -11.30
CA ARG A 145 2.83 -9.94 -11.47
C ARG A 145 2.17 -9.89 -12.84
N PRO A 146 0.96 -9.31 -12.95
CA PRO A 146 0.28 -9.20 -14.24
C PRO A 146 1.12 -8.47 -15.28
N ASN A 147 1.02 -8.93 -16.52
CA ASN A 147 1.74 -8.35 -17.65
C ASN A 147 1.33 -6.89 -17.88
N PRO A 148 2.25 -5.89 -17.90
CA PRO A 148 1.93 -4.48 -18.14
C PRO A 148 1.33 -4.20 -19.52
N LYS A 149 1.42 -5.12 -20.48
CA LYS A 149 0.68 -5.03 -21.75
C LYS A 149 -0.79 -5.35 -21.61
N GLY A 150 -1.19 -6.10 -20.57
CA GLY A 150 -2.59 -6.45 -20.29
C GLY A 150 -3.21 -5.63 -19.15
N PHE A 151 -2.38 -5.05 -18.28
CA PHE A 151 -2.82 -4.36 -17.07
C PHE A 151 -2.08 -3.03 -16.87
N LYS A 152 -2.76 -2.04 -16.31
CA LYS A 152 -2.15 -0.76 -15.92
C LYS A 152 -1.46 -0.93 -14.56
N ILE A 153 -0.26 -1.50 -14.52
CA ILE A 153 0.47 -1.85 -13.28
C ILE A 153 0.68 -0.64 -12.36
N GLN A 154 0.85 0.55 -12.91
CA GLN A 154 0.98 1.79 -12.16
C GLN A 154 -0.32 2.24 -11.47
N ALA A 155 -1.49 1.71 -11.88
CA ALA A 155 -2.77 2.00 -11.25
C ALA A 155 -3.02 1.02 -10.08
N LYS A 156 -3.46 1.57 -8.95
CA LYS A 156 -3.87 0.76 -7.79
C LYS A 156 -5.32 0.28 -7.98
N ALA A 157 -5.52 -0.60 -8.99
CA ALA A 157 -6.83 -1.10 -9.39
C ALA A 157 -7.20 -2.37 -8.60
N ALA A 158 -8.44 -2.47 -8.11
CA ALA A 158 -8.89 -3.56 -7.27
C ALA A 158 -8.80 -4.93 -7.97
N GLY A 159 -9.11 -5.01 -9.27
CA GLY A 159 -9.03 -6.25 -10.03
C GLY A 159 -7.63 -6.88 -10.07
N HIS A 160 -6.56 -6.08 -9.94
CA HIS A 160 -5.18 -6.58 -9.88
C HIS A 160 -4.90 -7.38 -8.59
N TYR A 161 -5.65 -7.12 -7.51
CA TYR A 161 -5.44 -7.73 -6.19
C TYR A 161 -5.94 -9.18 -6.07
N VAL A 162 -6.68 -9.69 -7.07
CA VAL A 162 -6.95 -11.12 -7.15
C VAL A 162 -5.62 -11.90 -7.24
N ASN A 163 -4.68 -11.44 -8.07
CA ASN A 163 -3.33 -12.00 -8.15
C ASN A 163 -2.60 -11.96 -6.79
N SER A 164 -2.68 -10.82 -6.08
CA SER A 164 -2.10 -10.66 -4.74
C SER A 164 -2.70 -11.63 -3.72
N ILE A 165 -4.03 -11.83 -3.75
CA ILE A 165 -4.72 -12.76 -2.85
C ILE A 165 -4.27 -14.20 -3.10
N LEU A 166 -4.17 -14.61 -4.36
CA LEU A 166 -3.75 -15.96 -4.73
C LEU A 166 -2.32 -16.25 -4.28
N ALA A 167 -1.39 -15.31 -4.51
CA ALA A 167 0.00 -15.44 -4.09
C ALA A 167 0.14 -15.51 -2.56
N SER A 168 -0.55 -14.62 -1.81
CA SER A 168 -0.54 -14.66 -0.34
C SER A 168 -1.13 -15.95 0.22
N GLN A 169 -2.20 -16.49 -0.39
CA GLN A 169 -2.79 -17.76 0.02
C GLN A 169 -1.84 -18.92 -0.24
N GLU A 170 -1.15 -18.93 -1.39
CA GLU A 170 -0.14 -19.93 -1.70
C GLU A 170 0.98 -19.95 -0.66
N ALA A 171 1.58 -18.79 -0.35
CA ALA A 171 2.63 -18.68 0.66
C ALA A 171 2.17 -19.19 2.04
N LYS A 172 1.00 -18.76 2.50
CA LYS A 172 0.43 -19.19 3.80
C LYS A 172 0.14 -20.68 3.84
N SER A 173 -0.35 -21.26 2.74
CA SER A 173 -0.60 -22.70 2.64
C SER A 173 0.68 -23.53 2.71
N ASN A 174 1.82 -22.92 2.35
CA ASN A 174 3.15 -23.53 2.42
C ASN A 174 3.92 -23.15 3.70
N GLY A 175 3.27 -22.49 4.68
CA GLY A 175 3.86 -22.18 5.98
C GLY A 175 4.75 -20.93 6.02
N TYR A 176 4.67 -20.07 5.01
CA TYR A 176 5.34 -18.77 4.97
C TYR A 176 4.39 -17.63 5.37
N ASP A 177 4.97 -16.50 5.74
CA ASP A 177 4.19 -15.34 6.18
C ASP A 177 3.66 -14.52 5.01
N GLU A 178 4.43 -14.40 3.90
CA GLU A 178 4.04 -13.65 2.71
C GLU A 178 4.76 -14.17 1.46
N ALA A 179 4.23 -13.80 0.29
CA ALA A 179 4.76 -14.19 -1.01
C ALA A 179 5.67 -13.10 -1.61
N LEU A 180 6.62 -13.52 -2.45
CA LEU A 180 7.36 -12.70 -3.40
C LEU A 180 6.92 -13.07 -4.81
N LEU A 181 6.53 -12.08 -5.62
CA LEU A 181 6.18 -12.29 -7.02
C LEU A 181 7.33 -11.85 -7.93
N THR A 182 7.54 -12.61 -9.00
CA THR A 182 8.37 -12.21 -10.13
C THR A 182 7.53 -11.53 -11.21
N ASP A 183 8.18 -10.91 -12.17
CA ASP A 183 7.56 -10.44 -13.40
C ASP A 183 7.55 -11.56 -14.47
N MET A 184 7.01 -11.26 -15.66
CA MET A 184 6.90 -12.20 -16.77
C MET A 184 8.26 -12.65 -17.37
N ASN A 185 9.36 -12.03 -16.97
CA ASN A 185 10.72 -12.38 -17.38
C ASN A 185 11.51 -13.03 -16.24
N ASP A 186 10.82 -13.48 -15.18
CA ASP A 186 11.37 -14.10 -13.98
C ASP A 186 12.30 -13.19 -13.12
N TYR A 187 12.27 -11.87 -13.36
CA TYR A 187 12.91 -10.93 -12.46
C TYR A 187 12.01 -10.67 -11.25
N VAL A 188 12.64 -10.47 -10.10
CA VAL A 188 11.93 -10.08 -8.87
C VAL A 188 11.16 -8.78 -9.12
N ALA A 189 9.90 -8.76 -8.70
CA ALA A 189 9.02 -7.61 -8.81
C ALA A 189 8.69 -7.04 -7.42
N GLU A 190 7.66 -7.54 -6.78
CA GLU A 190 7.19 -7.03 -5.48
C GLU A 190 6.40 -8.10 -4.72
N GLY A 191 6.04 -7.84 -3.47
CA GLY A 191 5.08 -8.66 -2.74
C GLY A 191 3.64 -8.36 -3.13
N PRO A 192 2.66 -9.13 -2.62
CA PRO A 192 1.24 -8.96 -2.89
C PRO A 192 0.69 -7.56 -2.58
N GLY A 193 1.24 -6.88 -1.57
CA GLY A 193 0.79 -5.55 -1.16
C GLY A 193 1.91 -4.57 -0.78
N ALA A 194 3.17 -4.88 -1.13
CA ALA A 194 4.34 -4.10 -0.71
C ALA A 194 5.47 -4.20 -1.75
N ASN A 195 6.23 -3.12 -1.95
CA ASN A 195 7.48 -3.17 -2.69
C ASN A 195 8.57 -3.83 -1.82
N MET A 196 9.68 -4.23 -2.44
CA MET A 196 10.77 -4.85 -1.74
C MET A 196 12.11 -4.16 -1.99
N PHE A 197 13.00 -4.28 -1.01
CA PHE A 197 14.41 -3.93 -1.08
C PHE A 197 15.24 -5.06 -0.51
N PHE A 198 16.47 -5.19 -0.98
CA PHE A 198 17.46 -6.03 -0.31
C PHE A 198 18.76 -5.26 -0.08
N GLU A 199 19.52 -5.71 0.92
CA GLU A 199 20.83 -5.18 1.28
C GLU A 199 21.92 -6.16 0.84
N LYS A 200 22.96 -5.64 0.22
CA LYS A 200 24.18 -6.37 -0.10
C LYS A 200 25.37 -5.44 0.04
N ASP A 201 26.37 -5.86 0.82
CA ASP A 201 27.60 -5.09 1.07
C ASP A 201 27.33 -3.63 1.53
N GLY A 202 26.28 -3.44 2.34
CA GLY A 202 25.87 -2.14 2.89
C GLY A 202 25.20 -1.19 1.89
N LYS A 203 24.82 -1.67 0.70
CA LYS A 203 24.06 -0.95 -0.32
C LYS A 203 22.67 -1.58 -0.45
N LEU A 204 21.66 -0.77 -0.74
CA LEU A 204 20.30 -1.26 -0.99
C LEU A 204 20.02 -1.36 -2.49
N PHE A 205 19.20 -2.35 -2.83
CA PHE A 205 18.73 -2.60 -4.19
C PHE A 205 17.22 -2.82 -4.20
N THR A 206 16.57 -2.38 -5.29
CA THR A 206 15.13 -2.56 -5.49
C THR A 206 14.82 -2.71 -6.98
N PRO A 207 13.74 -3.42 -7.36
CA PRO A 207 13.32 -3.48 -8.75
C PRO A 207 12.96 -2.09 -9.31
N PRO A 208 13.26 -1.81 -10.59
CA PRO A 208 12.85 -0.58 -11.26
C PRO A 208 11.33 -0.54 -11.47
N LEU A 209 10.79 0.66 -11.69
CA LEU A 209 9.38 0.83 -12.08
C LEU A 209 9.11 0.18 -13.44
N GLY A 210 7.83 -0.16 -13.67
CA GLY A 210 7.35 -0.80 -14.91
C GLY A 210 6.54 -2.05 -14.63
N ASN A 211 7.06 -2.97 -13.81
CA ASN A 211 6.38 -4.20 -13.42
C ASN A 211 5.90 -4.21 -11.95
N ILE A 212 6.06 -3.08 -11.25
CA ILE A 212 5.67 -2.89 -9.85
C ILE A 212 4.80 -1.65 -9.70
N LEU A 213 4.03 -1.59 -8.61
CA LEU A 213 3.32 -0.38 -8.22
C LEU A 213 4.33 0.70 -7.79
N PRO A 214 4.19 1.97 -8.26
CA PRO A 214 4.99 3.09 -7.74
C PRO A 214 4.57 3.40 -6.30
N GLY A 215 5.25 2.76 -5.34
CA GLY A 215 4.91 2.81 -3.93
C GLY A 215 5.30 4.13 -3.28
N ILE A 216 4.37 4.76 -2.52
CA ILE A 216 4.65 5.99 -1.76
C ILE A 216 5.62 5.68 -0.61
N THR A 217 5.48 4.51 0.03
CA THR A 217 6.46 4.07 1.03
C THR A 217 7.81 3.77 0.40
N ARG A 218 7.85 3.20 -0.82
CA ARG A 218 9.09 3.03 -1.58
C ARG A 218 9.80 4.35 -1.82
N GLU A 219 9.08 5.38 -2.23
CA GLU A 219 9.61 6.73 -2.41
C GLU A 219 10.15 7.30 -1.08
N THR A 220 9.41 7.09 0.01
CA THR A 220 9.87 7.49 1.35
C THR A 220 11.15 6.77 1.77
N VAL A 221 11.34 5.50 1.37
CA VAL A 221 12.61 4.77 1.61
C VAL A 221 13.76 5.45 0.87
N PHE A 222 13.59 5.90 -0.38
CA PHE A 222 14.63 6.66 -1.09
C PHE A 222 14.95 8.00 -0.41
N GLU A 223 13.92 8.72 0.08
CA GLU A 223 14.09 9.95 0.86
C GLU A 223 14.95 9.67 2.11
N ILE A 224 14.58 8.67 2.91
CA ILE A 224 15.30 8.26 4.13
C ILE A 224 16.74 7.83 3.81
N CYS A 225 16.94 7.04 2.77
CA CYS A 225 18.28 6.58 2.39
C CYS A 225 19.20 7.76 2.00
N ARG A 226 18.64 8.77 1.31
CA ARG A 226 19.38 10.00 0.98
C ARG A 226 19.81 10.74 2.25
N ASP A 227 18.91 10.90 3.21
CA ASP A 227 19.17 11.59 4.48
C ASP A 227 20.20 10.83 5.33
N LEU A 228 20.20 9.51 5.28
CA LEU A 228 21.14 8.63 5.99
C LEU A 228 22.44 8.34 5.22
N ASN A 229 22.60 8.88 4.01
CA ASN A 229 23.71 8.57 3.11
C ASN A 229 23.87 7.06 2.83
N ILE A 230 22.74 6.36 2.66
CA ILE A 230 22.69 4.95 2.25
C ILE A 230 22.50 4.92 0.74
N GLU A 231 23.42 4.24 0.04
CA GLU A 231 23.34 4.08 -1.41
C GLU A 231 22.20 3.13 -1.76
N VAL A 232 21.36 3.53 -2.74
CA VAL A 232 20.24 2.72 -3.27
C VAL A 232 20.36 2.67 -4.79
N GLU A 233 20.21 1.46 -5.34
CA GLU A 233 20.22 1.24 -6.79
C GLU A 233 18.95 0.51 -7.25
N GLU A 234 18.36 1.02 -8.33
CA GLU A 234 17.30 0.31 -9.06
C GLU A 234 17.93 -0.59 -10.11
N LYS A 235 17.70 -1.90 -10.00
CA LYS A 235 18.19 -2.88 -11.00
C LYS A 235 17.22 -4.06 -11.11
N LEU A 236 17.28 -4.74 -12.24
CA LEU A 236 16.66 -6.07 -12.39
C LEU A 236 17.57 -7.11 -11.74
N PHE A 237 16.99 -8.07 -11.05
CA PHE A 237 17.68 -9.20 -10.41
C PHE A 237 16.75 -10.40 -10.30
N THR A 238 17.34 -11.57 -10.25
CA THR A 238 16.62 -12.85 -10.09
C THR A 238 16.43 -13.19 -8.61
N THR A 239 15.59 -14.18 -8.34
CA THR A 239 15.44 -14.75 -6.99
C THR A 239 16.73 -15.38 -6.49
N ASP A 240 17.54 -15.96 -7.38
CA ASP A 240 18.83 -16.55 -7.02
C ASP A 240 19.86 -15.50 -6.59
N GLU A 241 19.87 -14.33 -7.24
CA GLU A 241 20.67 -13.19 -6.78
C GLU A 241 20.16 -12.67 -5.43
N LEU A 242 18.85 -12.57 -5.25
CA LEU A 242 18.24 -12.12 -4.00
C LEU A 242 18.56 -13.09 -2.84
N LYS A 243 18.62 -14.39 -3.08
CA LYS A 243 19.03 -15.39 -2.07
C LYS A 243 20.47 -15.22 -1.56
N GLN A 244 21.30 -14.46 -2.28
CA GLN A 244 22.67 -14.11 -1.88
C GLN A 244 22.76 -12.77 -1.12
N ALA A 245 21.63 -12.11 -0.86
CA ALA A 245 21.56 -10.86 -0.11
C ALA A 245 21.97 -11.05 1.37
N ASP A 246 22.36 -9.96 2.00
CA ASP A 246 22.71 -9.93 3.42
C ASP A 246 21.44 -9.77 4.28
N ALA A 247 20.47 -8.97 3.82
CA ALA A 247 19.15 -8.75 4.42
C ALA A 247 18.15 -8.33 3.34
N ALA A 248 16.86 -8.42 3.63
CA ALA A 248 15.81 -7.92 2.77
C ALA A 248 14.61 -7.42 3.59
N PHE A 249 13.75 -6.58 2.98
CA PHE A 249 12.54 -6.09 3.62
C PHE A 249 11.45 -5.74 2.61
N TYR A 250 10.20 -5.78 3.08
CA TYR A 250 9.09 -5.16 2.41
C TYR A 250 8.84 -3.74 2.92
N CYS A 251 8.35 -2.88 2.02
CA CYS A 251 7.85 -1.56 2.37
C CYS A 251 6.51 -1.27 1.70
N GLY A 252 5.56 -0.79 2.48
CA GLY A 252 4.21 -0.47 2.02
C GLY A 252 3.38 0.16 3.13
N THR A 253 2.31 0.86 2.80
CA THR A 253 1.52 1.60 3.80
C THR A 253 0.99 0.71 4.92
N ALA A 254 0.50 -0.49 4.60
CA ALA A 254 -0.05 -1.42 5.60
C ALA A 254 1.06 -2.15 6.36
N ALA A 255 2.13 -2.55 5.68
CA ALA A 255 3.25 -3.29 6.25
C ALA A 255 4.30 -2.37 6.91
N GLU A 256 4.26 -1.07 6.62
CA GLU A 256 5.34 -0.12 6.91
C GLU A 256 6.66 -0.62 6.34
N ILE A 257 7.66 -0.84 7.17
CA ILE A 257 8.90 -1.52 6.78
C ILE A 257 9.03 -2.77 7.65
N ILE A 258 9.08 -3.95 7.02
CA ILE A 258 9.20 -5.22 7.69
C ILE A 258 10.34 -6.05 7.12
N GLY A 259 11.29 -6.44 7.98
CA GLY A 259 12.44 -7.24 7.60
C GLY A 259 12.08 -8.71 7.34
N TRP A 260 12.85 -9.33 6.48
CA TRP A 260 12.70 -10.76 6.18
C TRP A 260 13.67 -11.60 7.00
N LYS A 261 13.19 -12.74 7.48
CA LYS A 261 14.00 -13.79 8.08
C LYS A 261 14.64 -14.65 6.98
N SER A 262 13.87 -14.99 5.97
CA SER A 262 14.28 -15.91 4.91
C SER A 262 13.54 -15.63 3.60
N LEU A 263 14.12 -16.09 2.50
CA LEU A 263 13.46 -16.28 1.21
C LEU A 263 13.52 -17.77 0.86
N ASP A 264 12.37 -18.37 0.71
CA ASP A 264 12.24 -19.84 0.62
C ASP A 264 12.96 -20.49 1.82
N GLU A 265 13.84 -21.47 1.61
CA GLU A 265 14.63 -22.11 2.65
C GLU A 265 15.91 -21.33 3.03
N VAL A 266 16.24 -20.25 2.31
CA VAL A 266 17.49 -19.50 2.54
C VAL A 266 17.28 -18.44 3.60
N ILE A 267 17.99 -18.57 4.75
CA ILE A 267 17.99 -17.59 5.83
C ILE A 267 19.04 -16.51 5.53
N PHE A 268 18.66 -15.24 5.65
CA PHE A 268 19.59 -14.12 5.45
C PHE A 268 20.64 -14.06 6.56
N PRO A 269 21.93 -13.88 6.20
CA PRO A 269 23.04 -14.03 7.15
C PRO A 269 23.22 -12.84 8.09
N LEU A 270 22.82 -11.62 7.69
CA LEU A 270 23.04 -10.42 8.48
C LEU A 270 22.03 -10.33 9.63
N ASN A 271 22.52 -10.08 10.84
CA ASN A 271 21.65 -9.75 11.95
C ASN A 271 20.88 -8.45 11.62
N TRP A 272 19.56 -8.54 11.57
CA TRP A 272 18.66 -7.43 11.23
C TRP A 272 18.98 -6.14 12.00
N ASN A 273 19.26 -6.25 13.31
CA ASN A 273 19.54 -5.08 14.14
C ASN A 273 20.87 -4.36 13.79
N HIS A 274 21.72 -4.97 12.98
CA HIS A 274 22.99 -4.39 12.53
C HIS A 274 22.96 -3.98 11.05
N SER A 275 21.82 -4.14 10.38
CA SER A 275 21.66 -3.85 8.95
C SER A 275 21.37 -2.36 8.67
N LYS A 276 21.69 -1.89 7.50
CA LYS A 276 21.23 -0.59 6.96
C LYS A 276 19.70 -0.60 6.82
N SER A 277 19.13 -1.73 6.49
CA SER A 277 17.69 -1.96 6.38
C SER A 277 16.96 -1.65 7.69
N LYS A 278 17.56 -2.00 8.85
CA LYS A 278 17.03 -1.64 10.18
C LYS A 278 17.09 -0.13 10.45
N LEU A 279 18.16 0.55 10.02
CA LEU A 279 18.24 2.01 10.15
C LEU A 279 17.12 2.70 9.36
N VAL A 280 16.81 2.20 8.17
CA VAL A 280 15.69 2.70 7.36
C VAL A 280 14.35 2.47 8.07
N GLN A 281 14.14 1.28 8.67
CA GLN A 281 12.94 0.98 9.45
C GLN A 281 12.77 1.95 10.64
N ASP A 282 13.84 2.20 11.38
CA ASP A 282 13.80 3.08 12.56
C ASP A 282 13.54 4.54 12.15
N ALA A 283 14.17 5.00 11.08
CA ALA A 283 13.94 6.34 10.53
C ALA A 283 12.49 6.50 10.03
N TYR A 284 11.93 5.48 9.38
CA TYR A 284 10.52 5.50 8.95
C TYR A 284 9.57 5.62 10.15
N LYS A 285 9.79 4.84 11.22
CA LYS A 285 8.98 4.91 12.44
C LYS A 285 9.08 6.28 13.12
N ALA A 286 10.28 6.86 13.18
CA ALA A 286 10.48 8.21 13.70
C ALA A 286 9.71 9.25 12.87
N LEU A 287 9.81 9.17 11.53
CA LEU A 287 9.15 10.09 10.60
C LEU A 287 7.61 10.06 10.72
N THR A 288 7.03 8.87 10.92
CA THR A 288 5.57 8.72 11.06
C THR A 288 5.07 9.23 12.41
N ALA A 289 5.88 9.17 13.47
CA ALA A 289 5.54 9.65 14.80
C ALA A 289 5.79 11.17 15.01
N GLU A 290 6.52 11.84 14.10
CA GLU A 290 6.77 13.28 14.19
C GLU A 290 5.48 14.10 14.04
N ALA A 291 5.36 15.16 14.85
CA ALA A 291 4.31 16.15 14.69
C ALA A 291 4.34 16.80 13.30
N ILE A 292 3.19 17.26 12.82
CA ILE A 292 3.07 17.92 11.53
C ILE A 292 3.96 19.18 11.54
N ARG A 293 4.97 19.23 10.67
CA ARG A 293 5.73 20.46 10.46
C ARG A 293 4.82 21.46 9.75
N LYS A 294 4.81 22.75 10.20
CA LYS A 294 3.96 23.84 9.66
C LYS A 294 4.07 24.10 8.14
N ALA A 295 4.85 23.33 7.41
CA ALA A 295 5.04 23.43 5.95
C ALA A 295 4.20 22.41 5.14
N GLU A 296 3.55 21.43 5.77
CA GLU A 296 2.52 20.65 5.07
C GLU A 296 1.23 21.48 5.10
N PRO A 297 0.50 21.64 3.99
CA PRO A 297 -0.74 22.41 4.00
C PRO A 297 -1.72 21.74 4.96
N VAL A 298 -1.79 22.28 6.16
CA VAL A 298 -2.94 22.10 7.04
C VAL A 298 -3.95 23.12 6.51
N LEU A 299 -5.05 22.63 6.00
CA LEU A 299 -6.21 23.51 5.76
C LEU A 299 -6.67 23.99 7.13
N ASP A 300 -6.47 25.33 7.38
CA ASP A 300 -7.08 26.05 8.49
C ASP A 300 -8.61 26.00 8.38
#